data_8f3dcd60e93290231990e43ecffb1869
#
_entry.id   8f3dcd60e93290231990e43ecffb1869
#
_cell.length_a   1.000
_cell.length_b   1.000
_cell.length_c   1.000
_cell.angle_alpha   90.00
_cell.angle_beta   90.00
_cell.angle_gamma   90.00
#
_symmetry.space_group_name_H-M   'P 1'
#
loop_
_entity.id
_entity.type
_entity.pdbx_description
1 polymer ?
#
loop_
_entity_poly.entity_id
_entity_poly.type
_entity_poly.pdbx_seq_one_letter_code
_entity_poly.pdbx_strand_id
1 'polypeptide(L)'
;MNRVSAEPYLSPATLSAQLLAELSDPHSTLRAAIQRNGAAVIVLAGGEVDASNEHTWRQLVGEAATVATGPGPFIVDVTGLDFMGCCAFAVLAAEAERCHQRGVELRLVSCDSAVARLIRAGNLDGLLPLHPTTDAALSTAASRHSPQAGHDAVGGLLAN
;
A
#
# COMPACT_ATOMS: atom_id res chain seq x y z
N MET A 1 15.23 -20.54 -18.84
CA MET A 1 14.93 -20.34 -18.55
C MET A 1 14.18 -19.63 -18.10
N ASN A 2 13.85 -19.22 -17.99
CA ASN A 2 13.20 -18.67 -17.66
C ASN A 2 12.46 -18.38 -16.92
N ARG A 3 12.30 -18.26 -16.46
CA ARG A 3 11.64 -18.07 -15.79
C ARG A 3 10.97 -17.41 -15.38
N VAL A 4 10.77 -17.10 -15.08
CA VAL A 4 10.29 -16.42 -14.77
C VAL A 4 9.33 -16.18 -14.44
N SER A 5 8.95 -16.20 -14.59
CA SER A 5 8.05 -15.96 -14.41
C SER A 5 7.37 -15.73 -13.55
N ALA A 6 7.36 -15.71 -13.08
CA ALA A 6 6.89 -15.50 -12.11
C ALA A 6 5.74 -14.81 -12.13
N GLU A 7 4.91 -15.00 -12.19
CA GLU A 7 3.82 -14.46 -12.19
C GLU A 7 3.66 -13.53 -11.21
N PRO A 8 3.82 -12.46 -11.26
CA PRO A 8 3.65 -11.49 -10.25
C PRO A 8 2.21 -11.16 -9.99
N TYR A 9 1.33 -11.72 -10.70
CA TYR A 9 -0.04 -11.33 -10.50
C TYR A 9 -0.75 -12.23 -9.53
N LEU A 10 -1.64 -11.67 -8.74
CA LEU A 10 -2.49 -12.47 -7.89
C LEU A 10 -3.51 -13.16 -8.77
N SER A 11 -3.91 -14.30 -8.35
CA SER A 11 -4.90 -15.05 -9.08
C SER A 11 -6.21 -14.29 -9.09
N PRO A 12 -6.96 -14.35 -10.15
CA PRO A 12 -8.26 -13.69 -10.17
C PRO A 12 -9.17 -14.14 -9.04
N ALA A 13 -8.97 -15.31 -8.53
CA ALA A 13 -9.79 -15.77 -7.42
C ALA A 13 -9.54 -14.97 -6.15
N THR A 14 -8.51 -14.16 -6.11
CA THR A 14 -8.21 -13.38 -4.94
C THR A 14 -9.16 -12.21 -4.81
N LEU A 15 -9.67 -11.69 -5.90
CA LEU A 15 -10.60 -10.58 -5.86
C LEU A 15 -11.99 -11.08 -6.20
N SER A 16 -13.00 -10.43 -5.65
CA SER A 16 -14.37 -10.83 -5.90
C SER A 16 -14.73 -10.63 -7.36
N ALA A 17 -15.66 -11.43 -7.86
CA ALA A 17 -16.10 -11.31 -9.24
C ALA A 17 -16.73 -9.94 -9.50
N GLN A 18 -17.42 -9.39 -8.52
CA GLN A 18 -18.02 -8.09 -8.66
C GLN A 18 -16.97 -7.02 -8.85
N LEU A 19 -15.92 -7.07 -8.06
CA LEU A 19 -14.84 -6.08 -8.15
C LEU A 19 -14.13 -6.20 -9.49
N LEU A 20 -13.87 -7.41 -9.94
CA LEU A 20 -13.22 -7.61 -11.21
C LEU A 20 -14.08 -7.06 -12.36
N ALA A 21 -15.40 -7.25 -12.27
CA ALA A 21 -16.29 -6.71 -13.28
C ALA A 21 -16.27 -5.19 -13.29
N GLU A 22 -16.23 -4.57 -12.12
CA GLU A 22 -16.20 -3.12 -12.04
C GLU A 22 -14.90 -2.56 -12.60
N LEU A 23 -13.79 -3.18 -12.28
CA LEU A 23 -12.50 -2.70 -12.74
C LEU A 23 -12.32 -2.95 -14.26
N SER A 24 -13.03 -3.90 -14.82
CA SER A 24 -12.93 -4.20 -16.22
C SER A 24 -13.94 -3.46 -17.09
N ASP A 25 -14.85 -2.74 -16.46
CA ASP A 25 -15.86 -2.00 -17.19
C ASP A 25 -15.19 -0.91 -18.02
N PRO A 26 -15.46 -0.84 -19.33
CA PRO A 26 -14.84 0.18 -20.15
C PRO A 26 -15.19 1.61 -19.75
N HIS A 27 -16.27 1.79 -18.99
CA HIS A 27 -16.62 3.11 -18.53
C HIS A 27 -16.02 3.43 -17.17
N SER A 28 -15.29 2.51 -16.57
CA SER A 28 -14.67 2.75 -15.28
C SER A 28 -13.52 3.72 -15.42
N THR A 29 -13.44 4.68 -14.52
CA THR A 29 -12.32 5.60 -14.47
C THR A 29 -11.20 5.09 -13.58
N LEU A 30 -11.41 3.98 -12.91
CA LEU A 30 -10.38 3.39 -12.06
C LEU A 30 -9.91 2.08 -12.65
N ARG A 31 -8.62 1.93 -12.79
CA ARG A 31 -8.01 0.68 -13.24
C ARG A 31 -7.01 0.24 -12.20
N ALA A 32 -6.82 -1.04 -12.09
CA ALA A 32 -5.87 -1.56 -11.13
C ALA A 32 -5.31 -2.89 -11.58
N ALA A 33 -4.10 -3.14 -11.14
CA ALA A 33 -3.47 -4.45 -11.27
C ALA A 33 -2.92 -4.81 -9.90
N ILE A 34 -2.90 -6.09 -9.59
CA ILE A 34 -2.39 -6.55 -8.32
C ILE A 34 -1.28 -7.53 -8.60
N GLN A 35 -0.16 -7.34 -7.94
CA GLN A 35 1.02 -8.17 -8.14
C GLN A 35 1.55 -8.67 -6.82
N ARG A 36 2.29 -9.72 -6.88
CA ARG A 36 2.97 -10.23 -5.70
C ARG A 36 4.47 -10.21 -5.99
N ASN A 37 5.24 -9.75 -5.05
CA ASN A 37 6.67 -9.72 -5.16
C ASN A 37 7.23 -10.29 -3.87
N GLY A 38 7.58 -11.58 -3.87
CA GLY A 38 7.96 -12.24 -2.64
C GLY A 38 6.81 -12.21 -1.66
N ALA A 39 7.04 -11.69 -0.49
CA ALA A 39 6.01 -11.57 0.54
C ALA A 39 5.20 -10.29 0.40
N ALA A 40 5.56 -9.41 -0.52
CA ALA A 40 4.85 -8.14 -0.68
C ALA A 40 3.67 -8.28 -1.63
N VAL A 41 2.60 -7.56 -1.36
CA VAL A 41 1.45 -7.46 -2.24
C VAL A 41 1.41 -6.03 -2.73
N ILE A 42 1.27 -5.81 -4.03
CA ILE A 42 1.35 -4.49 -4.63
C ILE A 42 0.10 -4.24 -5.45
N VAL A 43 -0.60 -3.15 -5.16
CA VAL A 43 -1.71 -2.67 -5.98
C VAL A 43 -1.18 -1.54 -6.83
N LEU A 44 -1.35 -1.63 -8.15
CA LEU A 44 -0.99 -0.57 -9.07
C LEU A 44 -2.28 0.05 -9.54
N ALA A 45 -2.54 1.28 -9.16
CA ALA A 45 -3.80 1.96 -9.49
C ALA A 45 -3.57 3.01 -10.55
N GLY A 46 -4.52 3.15 -11.47
CA GLY A 46 -4.46 4.17 -12.51
C GLY A 46 -5.82 4.78 -12.75
N GLY A 47 -5.84 5.95 -13.36
CA GLY A 47 -7.07 6.66 -13.67
C GLY A 47 -7.41 7.63 -12.58
N GLU A 48 -8.63 7.59 -12.07
CA GLU A 48 -9.09 8.57 -11.09
C GLU A 48 -9.86 7.90 -9.97
N VAL A 49 -9.70 8.41 -8.77
CA VAL A 49 -10.50 7.98 -7.62
C VAL A 49 -11.20 9.20 -7.06
N ASP A 50 -12.51 9.20 -7.11
CA ASP A 50 -13.32 10.29 -6.57
C ASP A 50 -14.55 9.72 -5.87
N ALA A 51 -15.48 10.57 -5.52
CA ALA A 51 -16.65 10.11 -4.77
C ALA A 51 -17.50 9.11 -5.56
N SER A 52 -17.47 9.17 -6.88
CA SER A 52 -18.31 8.29 -7.68
C SER A 52 -17.86 6.85 -7.69
N ASN A 53 -16.57 6.60 -7.46
CA ASN A 53 -16.04 5.24 -7.44
C ASN A 53 -15.34 4.91 -6.13
N GLU A 54 -15.62 5.69 -5.10
CA GLU A 54 -14.99 5.45 -3.81
C GLU A 54 -15.25 4.03 -3.30
N HIS A 55 -16.46 3.52 -3.50
CA HIS A 55 -16.76 2.18 -2.99
C HIS A 55 -15.92 1.11 -3.71
N THR A 56 -15.66 1.29 -5.01
CA THR A 56 -14.82 0.36 -5.75
C THR A 56 -13.39 0.43 -5.22
N TRP A 57 -12.93 1.64 -4.97
CA TRP A 57 -11.58 1.85 -4.40
C TRP A 57 -11.47 1.17 -3.03
N ARG A 58 -12.46 1.37 -2.18
CA ARG A 58 -12.46 0.79 -0.84
C ARG A 58 -12.46 -0.74 -0.94
N GLN A 59 -13.23 -1.28 -1.84
CA GLN A 59 -13.28 -2.72 -2.00
C GLN A 59 -11.96 -3.27 -2.54
N LEU A 60 -11.35 -2.58 -3.50
CA LEU A 60 -10.07 -2.98 -4.05
C LEU A 60 -8.98 -3.03 -2.98
N VAL A 61 -8.84 -1.93 -2.26
CA VAL A 61 -7.79 -1.83 -1.23
C VAL A 61 -8.05 -2.87 -0.14
N GLY A 62 -9.30 -3.03 0.26
CA GLY A 62 -9.65 -3.98 1.31
C GLY A 62 -9.41 -5.41 0.91
N GLU A 63 -9.83 -5.78 -0.29
CA GLU A 63 -9.64 -7.16 -0.74
C GLU A 63 -8.16 -7.47 -0.95
N ALA A 64 -7.41 -6.55 -1.51
CA ALA A 64 -5.98 -6.75 -1.69
C ALA A 64 -5.28 -6.86 -0.35
N ALA A 65 -5.71 -6.06 0.62
CA ALA A 65 -5.09 -6.09 1.94
C ALA A 65 -5.28 -7.44 2.63
N THR A 66 -6.38 -8.14 2.37
CA THR A 66 -6.59 -9.43 3.02
C THR A 66 -5.61 -10.48 2.52
N VAL A 67 -5.02 -10.27 1.34
CA VAL A 67 -4.04 -11.20 0.82
C VAL A 67 -2.66 -10.90 1.37
N ALA A 68 -2.45 -9.70 1.85
CA ALA A 68 -1.16 -9.31 2.41
C ALA A 68 -1.03 -9.87 3.81
N THR A 69 0.03 -10.62 4.02
CA THR A 69 0.25 -11.19 5.35
C THR A 69 1.66 -10.83 5.74
N GLY A 70 1.86 -10.44 6.93
CA GLY A 70 3.19 -10.12 7.39
C GLY A 70 4.13 -11.29 7.20
N PRO A 71 5.40 -11.04 7.13
CA PRO A 71 6.04 -9.77 7.35
C PRO A 71 6.15 -8.90 6.11
N GLY A 72 5.68 -9.33 4.98
CA GLY A 72 5.80 -8.53 3.78
C GLY A 72 4.89 -7.31 3.81
N PRO A 73 5.25 -6.26 3.14
CA PRO A 73 4.43 -5.05 3.12
C PRO A 73 3.27 -5.14 2.15
N PHE A 74 2.28 -4.32 2.37
CA PHE A 74 1.19 -4.11 1.43
C PHE A 74 1.45 -2.75 0.79
N ILE A 75 1.72 -2.72 -0.49
CA ILE A 75 2.11 -1.50 -1.19
C ILE A 75 0.98 -1.06 -2.11
N VAL A 76 0.60 0.21 -2.03
CA VAL A 76 -0.40 0.79 -2.92
C VAL A 76 0.30 1.85 -3.74
N ASP A 77 0.47 1.60 -5.02
CA ASP A 77 1.15 2.52 -5.92
C ASP A 77 0.11 3.35 -6.65
N VAL A 78 0.07 4.63 -6.36
CA VAL A 78 -0.90 5.56 -6.94
C VAL A 78 -0.26 6.49 -7.97
N THR A 79 0.96 6.18 -8.42
CA THR A 79 1.63 7.05 -9.39
C THR A 79 0.88 7.09 -10.71
N GLY A 80 0.06 6.10 -11.02
CA GLY A 80 -0.73 6.10 -12.25
C GLY A 80 -2.04 6.82 -12.14
N LEU A 81 -2.39 7.36 -10.95
CA LEU A 81 -3.64 8.08 -10.81
C LEU A 81 -3.48 9.52 -11.28
N ASP A 82 -4.41 9.97 -12.11
CA ASP A 82 -4.44 11.34 -12.55
C ASP A 82 -5.14 12.22 -11.51
N PHE A 83 -5.99 11.64 -10.71
CA PHE A 83 -6.68 12.36 -9.65
C PHE A 83 -6.99 11.43 -8.50
N MET A 84 -6.82 11.94 -7.29
CA MET A 84 -7.11 11.18 -6.10
C MET A 84 -7.76 12.09 -5.09
N GLY A 85 -9.03 11.91 -4.85
CA GLY A 85 -9.79 12.77 -3.94
C GLY A 85 -9.49 12.48 -2.49
N CYS A 86 -9.95 13.34 -1.62
CA CYS A 86 -9.73 13.18 -0.19
C CYS A 86 -10.34 11.87 0.32
N CYS A 87 -11.43 11.42 -0.27
CA CYS A 87 -12.07 10.18 0.17
C CYS A 87 -11.12 9.00 -0.03
N ALA A 88 -10.28 9.06 -1.07
CA ALA A 88 -9.33 7.97 -1.32
C ALA A 88 -8.30 7.88 -0.22
N PHE A 89 -7.87 9.03 0.31
CA PHE A 89 -6.93 9.02 1.42
C PHE A 89 -7.56 8.48 2.68
N ALA A 90 -8.82 8.80 2.92
CA ALA A 90 -9.51 8.30 4.11
C ALA A 90 -9.59 6.77 4.07
N VAL A 91 -9.82 6.20 2.89
CA VAL A 91 -9.85 4.76 2.72
C VAL A 91 -8.48 4.16 3.01
N LEU A 92 -7.42 4.79 2.49
CA LEU A 92 -6.07 4.30 2.73
C LEU A 92 -5.68 4.37 4.20
N ALA A 93 -6.05 5.46 4.86
CA ALA A 93 -5.73 5.61 6.28
C ALA A 93 -6.44 4.55 7.12
N ALA A 94 -7.71 4.29 6.81
CA ALA A 94 -8.45 3.28 7.55
C ALA A 94 -7.88 1.89 7.31
N GLU A 95 -7.48 1.61 6.08
CA GLU A 95 -6.92 0.30 5.79
C GLU A 95 -5.53 0.14 6.39
N ALA A 96 -4.76 1.23 6.42
CA ALA A 96 -3.43 1.19 7.04
C ALA A 96 -3.53 0.84 8.52
N GLU A 97 -4.55 1.38 9.17
CA GLU A 97 -4.76 1.07 10.57
C GLU A 97 -5.10 -0.41 10.75
N ARG A 98 -5.98 -0.93 9.92
CA ARG A 98 -6.33 -2.35 10.00
C ARG A 98 -5.14 -3.25 9.71
N CYS A 99 -4.32 -2.88 8.74
CA CYS A 99 -3.12 -3.63 8.41
C CYS A 99 -2.15 -3.60 9.57
N HIS A 100 -1.97 -2.43 10.16
CA HIS A 100 -1.06 -2.28 11.28
C HIS A 100 -1.44 -3.21 12.43
N GLN A 101 -2.73 -3.33 12.69
CA GLN A 101 -3.21 -4.21 13.75
C GLN A 101 -2.93 -5.67 13.46
N ARG A 102 -2.73 -6.03 12.20
CA ARG A 102 -2.40 -7.40 11.81
C ARG A 102 -0.92 -7.61 11.59
N GLY A 103 -0.10 -6.62 11.86
CA GLY A 103 1.34 -6.74 11.66
C GLY A 103 1.77 -6.53 10.22
N VAL A 104 0.94 -5.89 9.40
CA VAL A 104 1.24 -5.60 8.01
C VAL A 104 1.41 -4.10 7.85
N GLU A 105 2.45 -3.67 7.19
CA GLU A 105 2.69 -2.24 6.97
C GLU A 105 2.17 -1.86 5.59
N LEU A 106 1.22 -0.93 5.51
CA LEU A 106 0.76 -0.41 4.25
C LEU A 106 1.69 0.73 3.86
N ARG A 107 2.25 0.69 2.67
CA ARG A 107 3.14 1.73 2.17
C ARG A 107 2.54 2.33 0.91
N LEU A 108 2.60 3.64 0.81
CA LEU A 108 2.05 4.35 -0.32
C LEU A 108 3.16 4.78 -1.26
N VAL A 109 2.98 4.64 -2.56
CA VAL A 109 3.97 5.07 -3.53
C VAL A 109 3.38 6.20 -4.36
N SER A 110 4.02 7.36 -4.32
CA SER A 110 3.62 8.53 -5.09
C SER A 110 4.76 9.52 -5.16
N CYS A 111 4.86 10.25 -6.27
CA CYS A 111 5.80 11.34 -6.39
C CYS A 111 5.09 12.69 -6.32
N ASP A 112 3.80 12.71 -6.11
CA ASP A 112 3.03 13.94 -6.11
C ASP A 112 3.21 14.68 -4.78
N SER A 113 3.69 15.90 -4.84
CA SER A 113 3.91 16.69 -3.63
C SER A 113 2.61 16.98 -2.89
N ALA A 114 1.48 16.99 -3.60
CA ALA A 114 0.20 17.21 -2.94
C ALA A 114 -0.13 16.02 -2.02
N VAL A 115 0.22 14.81 -2.45
CA VAL A 115 0.01 13.61 -1.64
C VAL A 115 0.85 13.72 -0.37
N ALA A 116 2.11 14.14 -0.52
CA ALA A 116 3.00 14.29 0.64
C ALA A 116 2.45 15.32 1.62
N ARG A 117 1.91 16.40 1.10
CA ARG A 117 1.35 17.43 1.96
C ARG A 117 0.12 16.94 2.71
N LEU A 118 -0.73 16.17 2.05
CA LEU A 118 -1.92 15.66 2.70
C LEU A 118 -1.57 14.66 3.81
N ILE A 119 -0.59 13.83 3.57
CA ILE A 119 -0.15 12.88 4.58
C ILE A 119 0.39 13.62 5.80
N ARG A 120 1.19 14.66 5.55
CA ARG A 120 1.77 15.41 6.63
C ARG A 120 0.70 16.18 7.38
N ALA A 121 -0.22 16.82 6.66
CA ALA A 121 -1.27 17.59 7.29
C ALA A 121 -2.20 16.70 8.13
N GLY A 122 -2.40 15.47 7.72
CA GLY A 122 -3.21 14.56 8.49
C GLY A 122 -2.44 13.79 9.55
N ASN A 123 -1.16 14.10 9.69
CA ASN A 123 -0.31 13.42 10.66
C ASN A 123 -0.30 11.92 10.41
N LEU A 124 -0.27 11.51 9.15
CA LEU A 124 -0.33 10.12 8.78
C LEU A 124 1.03 9.53 8.43
N ASP A 125 2.12 10.29 8.65
CA ASP A 125 3.45 9.86 8.27
C ASP A 125 3.84 8.52 8.86
N GLY A 126 3.49 8.28 10.08
CA GLY A 126 3.84 7.02 10.73
C GLY A 126 2.97 5.86 10.29
N LEU A 127 1.76 6.16 9.84
CA LEU A 127 0.81 5.12 9.48
C LEU A 127 0.86 4.80 7.99
N LEU A 128 1.14 5.81 7.16
CA LEU A 128 1.21 5.66 5.72
C LEU A 128 2.55 6.14 5.21
N PRO A 129 3.61 5.38 5.40
CA PRO A 129 4.92 5.80 4.88
C PRO A 129 4.85 6.00 3.37
N LEU A 130 5.41 7.08 2.89
CA LEU A 130 5.37 7.46 1.49
C LEU A 130 6.72 7.21 0.83
N HIS A 131 6.70 6.59 -0.32
CA HIS A 131 7.92 6.28 -1.07
C HIS A 131 7.80 6.79 -2.50
N PRO A 132 8.87 7.19 -3.14
CA PRO A 132 8.77 7.72 -4.50
C PRO A 132 8.61 6.63 -5.55
N THR A 133 9.04 5.41 -5.28
CA THR A 133 8.92 4.31 -6.23
C THR A 133 8.57 3.03 -5.52
N THR A 134 8.05 2.09 -6.27
CA THR A 134 7.77 0.76 -5.72
C THR A 134 9.05 0.08 -5.25
N ASP A 135 10.15 0.27 -5.98
CA ASP A 135 11.42 -0.31 -5.56
C ASP A 135 11.87 0.24 -4.22
N ALA A 136 11.70 1.53 -3.99
CA ALA A 136 12.03 2.11 -2.70
C ALA A 136 11.14 1.55 -1.60
N ALA A 137 9.86 1.36 -1.90
CA ALA A 137 8.94 0.81 -0.92
C ALA A 137 9.31 -0.63 -0.56
N LEU A 138 9.77 -1.38 -1.55
CA LEU A 138 10.16 -2.77 -1.30
C LEU A 138 11.45 -2.85 -0.51
N SER A 139 12.41 -2.01 -0.83
CA SER A 139 13.69 -2.08 -0.17
C SER A 139 13.64 -1.64 1.26
N THR A 140 12.76 -0.72 1.60
CA THR A 140 12.67 -0.23 2.97
C THR A 140 12.18 -1.32 3.91
N ALA A 141 11.59 -2.37 3.37
CA ALA A 141 11.07 -3.42 4.21
C ALA A 141 12.12 -3.98 5.10
N ALA A 142 13.25 -4.23 4.58
CA ALA A 142 14.30 -4.82 5.36
C ALA A 142 14.79 -3.90 6.43
N SER A 143 14.88 -2.67 6.16
CA SER A 143 15.38 -1.77 7.11
C SER A 143 14.49 -1.61 8.28
N ARG A 144 13.21 -1.65 8.12
CA ARG A 144 12.39 -1.42 9.20
C ARG A 144 12.37 -2.48 10.17
N HIS A 145 12.91 -3.61 9.89
CA HIS A 145 12.85 -4.67 10.76
C HIS A 145 13.93 -4.59 11.74
N SER A 146 14.81 -3.70 11.71
CA SER A 146 15.83 -3.69 12.62
C SER A 146 15.35 -3.20 13.89
N PRO A 147 15.54 -3.86 14.89
CA PRO A 147 14.99 -3.51 16.13
C PRO A 147 15.79 -2.44 16.64
N GLN A 148 15.39 -1.63 17.26
CA GLN A 148 16.05 -0.65 17.76
C GLN A 148 16.58 -0.96 18.89
N ALA A 149 16.77 -1.88 19.17
CA ALA A 149 17.26 -2.29 20.30
C ALA A 149 18.27 -1.48 20.80
N GLY A 150 18.95 -1.12 20.41
CA GLY A 150 19.90 -0.56 20.90
C GLY A 150 19.84 0.30 21.92
N HIS A 151 19.12 1.00 22.02
CA HIS A 151 19.30 1.99 22.77
C HIS A 151 19.25 1.87 24.12
N ASP A 152 18.84 0.99 24.52
CA ASP A 152 18.64 0.98 25.81
C ASP A 152 19.82 0.77 26.50
N ALA A 153 20.66 0.35 25.97
CA ALA A 153 21.76 0.04 26.65
C ALA A 153 22.29 1.14 27.35
N VAL A 154 22.26 2.07 27.06
CA VAL A 154 22.75 3.04 27.59
C VAL A 154 22.67 3.18 28.86
N GLY A 155 21.86 3.17 29.26
CA GLY A 155 21.77 3.47 30.54
C GLY A 155 22.75 3.00 31.34
N GLY A 156 23.00 2.18 31.33
CA GLY A 156 23.79 1.65 32.18
C GLY A 156 24.81 2.40 32.62
N LEU A 157 25.33 2.80 32.58
CA LEU A 157 26.30 3.19 32.96
C LEU A 157 26.48 3.98 33.85
N LEU A 158 26.66 4.37 34.06
CA LEU A 158 26.91 5.14 34.80
C LEU A 158 27.20 4.92 35.95
N ALA A 159 27.34 4.72 36.21
CA ALA A 159 27.41 4.37 37.21
C ALA A 159 28.39 4.79 37.85
N ASN A 160 28.95 5.02 38.32
CA ASN A 160 29.87 5.30 39.03
C ASN A 160 30.40 5.73 39.29
#